data_63e70daf6c490ae1a6a186847925fea6
#
_entry.id   63e70daf6c490ae1a6a186847925fea6
#
_cell.length_a   1.000
_cell.length_b   1.000
_cell.length_c   1.000
_cell.angle_alpha   90.00
_cell.angle_beta   90.00
_cell.angle_gamma   90.00
#
_symmetry.space_group_name_H-M   'P 1'
#
loop_
_entity.id
_entity.type
_entity.pdbx_description
1 polymer ?
#
loop_
_entity_poly.entity_id
_entity_poly.type
_entity_poly.pdbx_seq_one_letter_code
_entity_poly.pdbx_strand_id
1 'polypeptide(L)'
;MSTHHAGGPTFVLVHGSCSSSFMWTPVQRELALLGHRSFAVDLPGHGFDAQYSVSYQAPQDLDAWAAEPSALAGVTLQDNVDVVVDVVRRVARYGPVVLVGASLGGTTITGVGNAVPELVDRLVYVSAWSCVQRSSPVEYMQEPEFADNLLGPLAALNVGDPVGLGVGRANYRTADPELLAALKAAVMAEGTDGQFRAFLNILQPDESLAVITADARGHAGTWGTIPRTYIRLTGDRSLPVAMQDRLIAEADALTPDNPYDVHTLDTSHVGYLLRPAEVAGILDRLV
;
A
#
# COMPACT_ATOMS: atom_id res chain seq x y z
N MET A 1 -20.49 -27.79 24.56
CA MET A 1 -19.09 -27.57 24.19
C MET A 1 -19.07 -27.37 22.70
N SER A 2 -19.00 -26.12 22.27
CA SER A 2 -18.89 -25.79 20.84
C SER A 2 -17.46 -26.08 20.40
N THR A 3 -17.26 -27.06 19.51
CA THR A 3 -16.00 -27.27 18.84
C THR A 3 -15.77 -26.05 17.95
N HIS A 4 -14.92 -25.11 18.40
CA HIS A 4 -14.35 -24.11 17.51
C HIS A 4 -13.64 -24.89 16.41
N HIS A 5 -14.25 -25.01 15.25
CA HIS A 5 -13.53 -25.32 14.02
C HIS A 5 -12.53 -24.17 13.87
N ALA A 6 -11.25 -24.48 13.96
CA ALA A 6 -10.21 -23.52 13.58
C ALA A 6 -10.50 -23.18 12.11
N GLY A 7 -11.11 -22.05 11.89
CA GLY A 7 -11.39 -21.58 10.54
C GLY A 7 -10.05 -21.30 9.85
N GLY A 8 -9.97 -21.49 8.53
CA GLY A 8 -8.79 -21.08 7.77
C GLY A 8 -8.45 -19.59 8.00
N PRO A 9 -7.30 -19.12 7.58
CA PRO A 9 -6.83 -17.75 7.82
C PRO A 9 -7.75 -16.70 7.19
N THR A 10 -7.68 -15.49 7.72
CA THR A 10 -8.27 -14.32 7.09
C THR A 10 -7.15 -13.40 6.58
N PHE A 11 -7.15 -13.11 5.30
CA PHE A 11 -6.26 -12.13 4.70
C PHE A 11 -6.84 -10.72 4.90
N VAL A 12 -6.16 -9.89 5.67
CA VAL A 12 -6.50 -8.47 5.84
C VAL A 12 -5.60 -7.67 4.90
N LEU A 13 -6.21 -6.95 3.95
CA LEU A 13 -5.52 -6.32 2.83
C LEU A 13 -5.53 -4.79 3.00
N VAL A 14 -4.35 -4.18 3.07
CA VAL A 14 -4.16 -2.75 3.30
C VAL A 14 -3.61 -2.11 2.02
N HIS A 15 -4.31 -1.12 1.51
CA HIS A 15 -3.96 -0.44 0.26
C HIS A 15 -2.77 0.51 0.41
N GLY A 16 -2.17 0.88 -0.73
CA GLY A 16 -1.12 1.88 -0.85
C GLY A 16 -1.67 3.31 -0.95
N SER A 17 -0.74 4.25 -1.21
CA SER A 17 -1.04 5.67 -1.35
C SER A 17 -2.09 5.95 -2.42
N CYS A 18 -2.92 6.98 -2.17
CA CYS A 18 -3.94 7.45 -3.11
C CYS A 18 -4.90 6.36 -3.59
N SER A 19 -5.15 5.32 -2.81
CA SER A 19 -5.95 4.17 -3.20
C SER A 19 -7.05 3.86 -2.17
N SER A 20 -7.66 2.70 -2.26
CA SER A 20 -8.72 2.24 -1.36
C SER A 20 -8.81 0.71 -1.36
N SER A 21 -9.73 0.15 -0.59
CA SER A 21 -10.05 -1.28 -0.60
C SER A 21 -10.36 -1.82 -2.02
N PHE A 22 -10.86 -0.97 -2.92
CA PHE A 22 -11.24 -1.36 -4.29
C PHE A 22 -10.07 -1.91 -5.11
N MET A 23 -8.82 -1.47 -4.84
CA MET A 23 -7.66 -2.01 -5.55
C MET A 23 -7.48 -3.51 -5.32
N TRP A 24 -7.89 -4.02 -4.17
CA TRP A 24 -7.72 -5.42 -3.83
C TRP A 24 -8.77 -6.35 -4.44
N THR A 25 -9.82 -5.80 -5.08
CA THR A 25 -10.93 -6.59 -5.65
C THR A 25 -10.46 -7.74 -6.54
N PRO A 26 -9.48 -7.58 -7.46
CA PRO A 26 -9.01 -8.69 -8.28
C PRO A 26 -8.41 -9.83 -7.46
N VAL A 27 -7.57 -9.50 -6.45
CA VAL A 27 -6.92 -10.49 -5.57
C VAL A 27 -7.94 -11.15 -4.65
N GLN A 28 -8.90 -10.38 -4.10
CA GLN A 28 -9.97 -10.93 -3.26
C GLN A 28 -10.83 -11.95 -3.99
N ARG A 29 -11.11 -11.73 -5.28
CA ARG A 29 -11.85 -12.69 -6.12
C ARG A 29 -11.12 -14.01 -6.24
N GLU A 30 -9.81 -13.98 -6.50
CA GLU A 30 -8.99 -15.19 -6.57
C GLU A 30 -8.87 -15.89 -5.22
N LEU A 31 -8.67 -15.15 -4.12
CA LEU A 31 -8.66 -15.73 -2.77
C LEU A 31 -10.00 -16.40 -2.44
N ALA A 32 -11.12 -15.78 -2.84
CA ALA A 32 -12.45 -16.39 -2.64
C ALA A 32 -12.64 -17.67 -3.45
N LEU A 33 -12.11 -17.73 -4.69
CA LEU A 33 -12.13 -18.95 -5.53
C LEU A 33 -11.27 -20.08 -4.94
N LEU A 34 -10.22 -19.72 -4.19
CA LEU A 34 -9.39 -20.66 -3.42
C LEU A 34 -10.01 -21.04 -2.06
N GLY A 35 -11.16 -20.46 -1.70
CA GLY A 35 -11.87 -20.76 -0.45
C GLY A 35 -11.40 -19.93 0.76
N HIS A 36 -10.57 -18.92 0.54
CA HIS A 36 -10.07 -18.07 1.61
C HIS A 36 -11.01 -16.91 1.96
N ARG A 37 -10.98 -16.53 3.24
CA ARG A 37 -11.59 -15.29 3.70
C ARG A 37 -10.62 -14.14 3.48
N SER A 38 -11.12 -13.01 2.98
CA SER A 38 -10.34 -11.79 2.85
C SER A 38 -11.17 -10.57 3.21
N PHE A 39 -10.51 -9.56 3.76
CA PHE A 39 -11.09 -8.27 4.08
C PHE A 39 -10.14 -7.17 3.63
N ALA A 40 -10.55 -6.34 2.70
CA ALA A 40 -9.80 -5.15 2.31
C ALA A 40 -10.27 -3.95 3.13
N VAL A 41 -9.31 -3.25 3.75
CA VAL A 41 -9.58 -2.11 4.63
C VAL A 41 -9.57 -0.83 3.81
N ASP A 42 -10.53 0.05 4.04
CA ASP A 42 -10.38 1.47 3.72
C ASP A 42 -9.71 2.18 4.90
N LEU A 43 -8.57 2.82 4.66
CA LEU A 43 -7.90 3.66 5.66
C LEU A 43 -8.69 4.97 5.85
N PRO A 44 -8.49 5.70 6.97
CA PRO A 44 -9.21 6.94 7.24
C PRO A 44 -9.20 7.92 6.05
N GLY A 45 -10.39 8.40 5.66
CA GLY A 45 -10.56 9.30 4.52
C GLY A 45 -10.42 8.66 3.14
N HIS A 46 -10.40 7.33 3.06
CA HIS A 46 -10.31 6.57 1.81
C HIS A 46 -11.61 5.76 1.56
N GLY A 47 -11.74 5.22 0.35
CA GLY A 47 -12.92 4.44 -0.04
C GLY A 47 -14.16 5.32 -0.15
N PHE A 48 -15.23 4.92 0.52
CA PHE A 48 -16.48 5.70 0.55
C PHE A 48 -16.41 6.94 1.44
N ASP A 49 -15.40 7.05 2.31
CA ASP A 49 -15.16 8.23 3.13
C ASP A 49 -14.26 9.26 2.42
N ALA A 50 -13.82 8.96 1.18
CA ALA A 50 -12.99 9.85 0.40
C ALA A 50 -13.72 11.12 0.00
N GLN A 51 -13.01 12.24 0.12
CA GLN A 51 -13.50 13.54 -0.32
C GLN A 51 -13.19 13.74 -1.81
N TYR A 52 -14.21 13.74 -2.65
CA TYR A 52 -14.09 14.13 -4.06
C TYR A 52 -14.75 15.50 -4.26
N SER A 53 -13.92 16.51 -4.51
CA SER A 53 -14.42 17.86 -4.81
C SER A 53 -15.22 17.90 -6.12
N VAL A 54 -16.22 18.77 -6.18
CA VAL A 54 -16.90 19.12 -7.44
C VAL A 54 -15.91 19.76 -8.42
N SER A 55 -14.95 20.56 -7.94
CA SER A 55 -13.89 21.17 -8.75
C SER A 55 -12.96 20.14 -9.41
N TYR A 56 -12.90 18.92 -8.88
CA TYR A 56 -12.16 17.78 -9.47
C TYR A 56 -12.96 17.09 -10.59
N GLN A 57 -14.28 17.31 -10.69
CA GLN A 57 -15.10 16.73 -11.77
C GLN A 57 -14.90 17.52 -13.08
N ALA A 58 -15.21 16.89 -14.21
CA ALA A 58 -15.16 17.57 -15.51
C ALA A 58 -16.41 18.46 -15.73
N PRO A 59 -16.24 19.72 -16.20
CA PRO A 59 -14.96 20.40 -16.44
C PRO A 59 -14.27 20.77 -15.12
N GLN A 60 -12.97 20.48 -15.03
CA GLN A 60 -12.19 20.74 -13.80
C GLN A 60 -11.97 22.24 -13.57
N ASP A 61 -12.02 22.67 -12.30
CA ASP A 61 -11.55 23.98 -11.84
C ASP A 61 -10.35 23.77 -10.90
N LEU A 62 -9.15 23.69 -11.48
CA LEU A 62 -7.93 23.38 -10.75
C LEU A 62 -7.54 24.49 -9.77
N ASP A 63 -7.84 25.76 -10.08
CA ASP A 63 -7.52 26.89 -9.21
C ASP A 63 -8.39 26.86 -7.95
N ALA A 64 -9.68 26.63 -8.10
CA ALA A 64 -10.59 26.47 -6.96
C ALA A 64 -10.20 25.24 -6.13
N TRP A 65 -9.92 24.11 -6.80
CA TRP A 65 -9.54 22.88 -6.11
C TRP A 65 -8.21 22.97 -5.37
N ALA A 66 -7.23 23.72 -5.89
CA ALA A 66 -5.95 23.95 -5.25
C ALA A 66 -6.06 24.65 -3.87
N ALA A 67 -7.15 25.40 -3.66
CA ALA A 67 -7.41 26.12 -2.41
C ALA A 67 -8.34 25.38 -1.43
N GLU A 68 -8.97 24.28 -1.86
CA GLU A 68 -9.91 23.55 -1.01
C GLU A 68 -9.18 22.74 0.08
N PRO A 69 -9.63 22.80 1.35
CA PRO A 69 -9.05 22.00 2.41
C PRO A 69 -9.27 20.49 2.16
N SER A 70 -8.37 19.66 2.66
CA SER A 70 -8.48 18.21 2.58
C SER A 70 -8.89 17.60 3.92
N ALA A 71 -9.81 16.64 3.90
CA ALA A 71 -10.16 15.86 5.07
C ALA A 71 -8.99 14.99 5.57
N LEU A 72 -8.01 14.70 4.69
CA LEU A 72 -6.82 13.92 5.03
C LEU A 72 -5.71 14.73 5.70
N ALA A 73 -5.80 16.07 5.76
CA ALA A 73 -4.73 16.93 6.29
C ALA A 73 -4.33 16.61 7.74
N GLY A 74 -5.26 16.07 8.54
CA GLY A 74 -5.01 15.71 9.95
C GLY A 74 -4.83 14.21 10.19
N VAL A 75 -4.93 13.37 9.15
CA VAL A 75 -4.79 11.92 9.28
C VAL A 75 -3.32 11.55 9.46
N THR A 76 -3.05 10.76 10.48
CA THR A 76 -1.70 10.29 10.85
C THR A 76 -1.51 8.81 10.53
N LEU A 77 -0.26 8.34 10.54
CA LEU A 77 0.03 6.90 10.46
C LEU A 77 -0.60 6.13 11.63
N GLN A 78 -0.68 6.72 12.83
CA GLN A 78 -1.31 6.08 13.98
C GLN A 78 -2.81 5.86 13.76
N ASP A 79 -3.52 6.81 13.13
CA ASP A 79 -4.94 6.63 12.79
C ASP A 79 -5.13 5.45 11.83
N ASN A 80 -4.25 5.31 10.83
CA ASN A 80 -4.25 4.15 9.93
C ASN A 80 -4.02 2.84 10.70
N VAL A 81 -3.03 2.81 11.60
CA VAL A 81 -2.72 1.65 12.43
C VAL A 81 -3.92 1.27 13.31
N ASP A 82 -4.55 2.23 13.97
CA ASP A 82 -5.66 1.98 14.89
C ASP A 82 -6.86 1.34 14.19
N VAL A 83 -7.22 1.83 13.00
CA VAL A 83 -8.31 1.24 12.19
C VAL A 83 -7.98 -0.20 11.80
N VAL A 84 -6.74 -0.48 11.37
CA VAL A 84 -6.36 -1.85 10.98
C VAL A 84 -6.26 -2.77 12.21
N VAL A 85 -5.77 -2.28 13.35
CA VAL A 85 -5.75 -3.03 14.63
C VAL A 85 -7.17 -3.45 15.02
N ASP A 86 -8.15 -2.56 14.89
CA ASP A 86 -9.54 -2.89 15.19
C ASP A 86 -10.11 -3.98 14.26
N VAL A 87 -9.76 -3.95 12.98
CA VAL A 87 -10.11 -5.02 12.03
C VAL A 87 -9.43 -6.32 12.43
N VAL A 88 -8.12 -6.31 12.69
CA VAL A 88 -7.34 -7.50 13.10
C VAL A 88 -7.94 -8.12 14.36
N ARG A 89 -8.24 -7.34 15.40
CA ARG A 89 -8.87 -7.83 16.64
C ARG A 89 -10.22 -8.52 16.39
N ARG A 90 -10.97 -8.03 15.40
CA ARG A 90 -12.29 -8.61 15.07
C ARG A 90 -12.14 -9.91 14.31
N VAL A 91 -11.25 -9.98 13.32
CA VAL A 91 -11.10 -11.17 12.45
C VAL A 91 -10.29 -12.29 13.13
N ALA A 92 -9.36 -11.97 14.03
CA ALA A 92 -8.58 -12.94 14.82
C ALA A 92 -9.46 -13.90 15.66
N ARG A 93 -10.71 -13.51 15.94
CA ARG A 93 -11.69 -14.39 16.62
C ARG A 93 -12.11 -15.60 15.78
N TYR A 94 -11.84 -15.56 14.48
CA TYR A 94 -12.29 -16.59 13.53
C TYR A 94 -11.16 -17.47 13.01
N GLY A 95 -9.93 -17.19 13.36
CA GLY A 95 -8.74 -17.94 12.94
C GLY A 95 -7.51 -17.05 12.75
N PRO A 96 -6.41 -17.61 12.20
CA PRO A 96 -5.18 -16.89 11.96
C PRO A 96 -5.38 -15.65 11.07
N VAL A 97 -4.52 -14.65 11.22
CA VAL A 97 -4.55 -13.39 10.46
C VAL A 97 -3.27 -13.26 9.64
N VAL A 98 -3.42 -13.18 8.33
CA VAL A 98 -2.36 -12.78 7.40
C VAL A 98 -2.61 -11.35 6.98
N LEU A 99 -1.73 -10.44 7.40
CA LEU A 99 -1.87 -9.01 7.13
C LEU A 99 -1.01 -8.63 5.92
N VAL A 100 -1.63 -8.14 4.86
CA VAL A 100 -1.01 -7.84 3.57
C VAL A 100 -1.04 -6.33 3.33
N GLY A 101 0.11 -5.71 3.05
CA GLY A 101 0.20 -4.29 2.70
C GLY A 101 0.92 -4.08 1.38
N ALA A 102 0.38 -3.21 0.52
CA ALA A 102 1.02 -2.79 -0.70
C ALA A 102 1.58 -1.36 -0.59
N SER A 103 2.76 -1.11 -1.18
CA SER A 103 3.32 0.24 -1.29
C SER A 103 3.37 0.96 0.08
N LEU A 104 2.75 2.14 0.21
CA LEU A 104 2.66 2.89 1.48
C LEU A 104 1.92 2.11 2.58
N GLY A 105 1.00 1.19 2.23
CA GLY A 105 0.33 0.31 3.20
C GLY A 105 1.29 -0.56 4.02
N GLY A 106 2.52 -0.74 3.55
CA GLY A 106 3.59 -1.41 4.31
C GLY A 106 3.92 -0.72 5.62
N THR A 107 3.88 0.62 5.68
CA THR A 107 4.09 1.38 6.92
C THR A 107 3.00 1.11 7.94
N THR A 108 1.76 1.04 7.49
CA THR A 108 0.59 0.73 8.33
C THR A 108 0.69 -0.68 8.91
N ILE A 109 0.96 -1.71 8.07
CA ILE A 109 1.06 -3.09 8.58
C ILE A 109 2.28 -3.29 9.49
N THR A 110 3.36 -2.53 9.29
CA THR A 110 4.50 -2.48 10.22
C THR A 110 4.06 -1.94 11.59
N GLY A 111 3.32 -0.84 11.60
CA GLY A 111 2.76 -0.26 12.83
C GLY A 111 1.81 -1.22 13.57
N VAL A 112 0.97 -1.95 12.83
CA VAL A 112 0.10 -2.99 13.41
C VAL A 112 0.92 -4.13 14.00
N GLY A 113 1.97 -4.60 13.30
CA GLY A 113 2.90 -5.61 13.81
C GLY A 113 3.67 -5.15 15.04
N ASN A 114 3.93 -3.85 15.19
CA ASN A 114 4.50 -3.31 16.42
C ASN A 114 3.48 -3.26 17.57
N ALA A 115 2.21 -2.96 17.27
CA ALA A 115 1.16 -2.73 18.27
C ALA A 115 0.54 -4.01 18.82
N VAL A 116 0.30 -5.01 17.97
CA VAL A 116 -0.43 -6.25 18.33
C VAL A 116 0.22 -7.48 17.68
N PRO A 117 1.52 -7.73 17.91
CA PRO A 117 2.25 -8.81 17.26
C PRO A 117 1.63 -10.19 17.50
N GLU A 118 1.00 -10.40 18.66
CA GLU A 118 0.37 -11.65 19.05
C GLU A 118 -0.92 -11.98 18.30
N LEU A 119 -1.46 -11.02 17.56
CA LEU A 119 -2.70 -11.18 16.76
C LEU A 119 -2.45 -11.37 15.26
N VAL A 120 -1.18 -11.31 14.83
CA VAL A 120 -0.80 -11.39 13.42
C VAL A 120 0.09 -12.61 13.20
N ASP A 121 -0.39 -13.58 12.45
CA ASP A 121 0.35 -14.82 12.17
C ASP A 121 1.40 -14.63 11.08
N ARG A 122 1.21 -13.68 10.15
CA ARG A 122 2.17 -13.33 9.11
C ARG A 122 1.93 -11.93 8.57
N LEU A 123 3.03 -11.22 8.25
CA LEU A 123 3.02 -9.98 7.49
C LEU A 123 3.45 -10.24 6.05
N VAL A 124 2.74 -9.67 5.07
CA VAL A 124 3.09 -9.77 3.65
C VAL A 124 3.21 -8.38 3.05
N TYR A 125 4.36 -8.08 2.49
CA TYR A 125 4.67 -6.80 1.84
C TYR A 125 4.67 -6.99 0.32
N VAL A 126 3.81 -6.27 -0.40
CA VAL A 126 3.76 -6.31 -1.87
C VAL A 126 4.39 -5.03 -2.40
N SER A 127 5.67 -5.09 -2.80
CA SER A 127 6.46 -3.92 -3.17
C SER A 127 6.15 -2.73 -2.25
N ALA A 128 6.41 -2.91 -0.95
CA ALA A 128 5.90 -2.03 0.09
C ALA A 128 7.01 -1.55 1.03
N TRP A 129 6.78 -0.38 1.63
CA TRP A 129 7.70 0.21 2.59
C TRP A 129 7.76 -0.62 3.87
N SER A 130 8.95 -1.10 4.20
CA SER A 130 9.30 -1.85 5.42
C SER A 130 10.49 -1.17 6.07
N CYS A 131 10.24 -0.03 6.73
CA CYS A 131 11.28 0.84 7.26
C CYS A 131 11.99 0.19 8.46
N VAL A 132 13.34 0.29 8.48
CA VAL A 132 14.18 -0.21 9.58
C VAL A 132 15.26 0.82 9.96
N GLN A 133 16.20 1.13 9.05
CA GLN A 133 17.31 2.05 9.36
C GLN A 133 16.90 3.51 9.20
N ARG A 134 16.07 3.83 8.21
CA ARG A 134 15.47 5.16 8.06
C ARG A 134 14.09 5.16 8.71
N SER A 135 13.68 6.30 9.25
CA SER A 135 12.44 6.39 9.99
C SER A 135 11.22 6.38 9.08
N SER A 136 11.31 6.91 7.86
CA SER A 136 10.17 7.14 7.00
C SER A 136 10.46 6.83 5.53
N PRO A 137 9.44 6.56 4.70
CA PRO A 137 9.57 6.46 3.26
C PRO A 137 10.29 7.65 2.62
N VAL A 138 10.00 8.88 3.08
CA VAL A 138 10.62 10.10 2.54
C VAL A 138 12.13 10.12 2.74
N GLU A 139 12.64 9.59 3.86
CA GLU A 139 14.08 9.48 4.08
C GLU A 139 14.72 8.45 3.14
N TYR A 140 14.06 7.31 2.90
CA TYR A 140 14.52 6.31 1.93
C TYR A 140 14.49 6.84 0.49
N MET A 141 13.56 7.72 0.14
CA MET A 141 13.50 8.35 -1.19
C MET A 141 14.71 9.25 -1.51
N GLN A 142 15.52 9.60 -0.50
CA GLN A 142 16.77 10.34 -0.70
C GLN A 142 17.99 9.43 -0.94
N GLU A 143 17.81 8.12 -0.82
CA GLU A 143 18.90 7.15 -0.92
C GLU A 143 19.19 6.75 -2.38
N PRO A 144 20.44 6.34 -2.70
CA PRO A 144 20.82 5.99 -4.07
C PRO A 144 19.99 4.87 -4.69
N GLU A 145 19.53 3.91 -3.89
CA GLU A 145 18.72 2.78 -4.34
C GLU A 145 17.34 3.20 -4.86
N PHE A 146 16.90 4.43 -4.55
CA PHE A 146 15.66 5.01 -5.07
C PHE A 146 15.86 5.76 -6.40
N ALA A 147 17.09 5.96 -6.88
CA ALA A 147 17.40 6.82 -8.04
C ALA A 147 16.69 6.39 -9.34
N ASP A 148 16.45 5.09 -9.52
CA ASP A 148 15.81 4.54 -10.73
C ASP A 148 14.28 4.71 -10.80
N ASN A 149 13.69 5.50 -9.88
CA ASN A 149 12.25 5.77 -9.91
C ASN A 149 11.85 6.68 -11.10
N LEU A 150 10.58 6.57 -11.50
CA LEU A 150 9.97 7.41 -12.53
C LEU A 150 8.93 8.40 -11.96
N LEU A 151 9.02 8.75 -10.67
CA LEU A 151 8.07 9.63 -10.01
C LEU A 151 8.33 11.11 -10.27
N GLY A 152 9.56 11.50 -10.65
CA GLY A 152 9.94 12.90 -10.86
C GLY A 152 9.00 13.67 -11.80
N PRO A 153 8.70 13.18 -13.02
CA PRO A 153 7.76 13.84 -13.94
C PRO A 153 6.34 13.97 -13.39
N LEU A 154 5.95 13.11 -12.44
CA LEU A 154 4.61 13.09 -11.86
C LEU A 154 4.36 14.26 -10.90
N ALA A 155 5.38 15.02 -10.52
CA ALA A 155 5.22 16.28 -9.80
C ALA A 155 4.30 17.27 -10.54
N ALA A 156 4.23 17.19 -11.87
CA ALA A 156 3.32 17.99 -12.68
C ALA A 156 1.83 17.63 -12.52
N LEU A 157 1.52 16.49 -11.88
CA LEU A 157 0.15 16.14 -11.49
C LEU A 157 -0.30 16.87 -10.22
N ASN A 158 0.62 17.44 -9.44
CA ASN A 158 0.30 18.06 -8.16
C ASN A 158 -0.54 19.31 -8.34
N VAL A 159 -1.54 19.48 -7.48
CA VAL A 159 -2.45 20.62 -7.44
C VAL A 159 -2.44 21.23 -6.05
N GLY A 160 -2.19 22.52 -5.97
CA GLY A 160 -2.07 23.26 -4.70
C GLY A 160 -0.70 23.12 -4.04
N ASP A 161 -0.57 23.73 -2.86
CA ASP A 161 0.64 23.67 -2.02
C ASP A 161 0.53 22.48 -1.05
N PRO A 162 1.33 21.41 -1.19
CA PRO A 162 1.22 20.25 -0.31
C PRO A 162 1.43 20.59 1.18
N VAL A 163 2.34 21.53 1.49
CA VAL A 163 2.62 21.91 2.88
C VAL A 163 1.45 22.68 3.49
N GLY A 164 0.89 23.61 2.73
CA GLY A 164 -0.28 24.39 3.16
C GLY A 164 -1.55 23.53 3.28
N LEU A 165 -1.70 22.52 2.42
CA LEU A 165 -2.85 21.61 2.43
C LEU A 165 -2.68 20.45 3.44
N GLY A 166 -1.47 20.13 3.86
CA GLY A 166 -1.16 18.95 4.67
C GLY A 166 -1.28 17.62 3.92
N VAL A 167 -1.46 17.65 2.59
CA VAL A 167 -1.61 16.48 1.73
C VAL A 167 -0.85 16.66 0.41
N GLY A 168 -0.39 15.57 -0.16
CA GLY A 168 -0.10 15.50 -1.59
C GLY A 168 -1.41 15.33 -2.36
N ARG A 169 -1.71 16.30 -3.24
CA ARG A 169 -2.93 16.28 -4.08
C ARG A 169 -2.54 16.11 -5.53
N ALA A 170 -3.04 15.07 -6.19
CA ALA A 170 -2.67 14.74 -7.57
C ALA A 170 -3.90 14.68 -8.50
N ASN A 171 -3.78 15.27 -9.68
CA ASN A 171 -4.83 15.23 -10.71
C ASN A 171 -4.74 13.94 -11.56
N TYR A 172 -5.30 12.84 -11.07
CA TYR A 172 -5.39 11.58 -11.83
C TYR A 172 -6.43 11.60 -12.96
N ARG A 173 -7.21 12.68 -13.08
CA ARG A 173 -8.21 12.90 -14.15
C ARG A 173 -7.71 13.86 -15.23
N THR A 174 -6.40 14.09 -15.31
CA THR A 174 -5.78 14.84 -16.40
C THR A 174 -6.06 14.16 -17.74
N ALA A 175 -6.23 14.98 -18.79
CA ALA A 175 -6.27 14.52 -20.18
C ALA A 175 -4.92 14.71 -20.90
N ASP A 176 -3.89 15.17 -20.20
CA ASP A 176 -2.55 15.37 -20.76
C ASP A 176 -1.92 14.02 -21.12
N PRO A 177 -1.63 13.76 -22.42
CA PRO A 177 -1.13 12.46 -22.85
C PRO A 177 0.30 12.17 -22.36
N GLU A 178 1.12 13.18 -22.14
CA GLU A 178 2.50 12.99 -21.66
C GLU A 178 2.50 12.60 -20.19
N LEU A 179 1.67 13.25 -19.37
CA LEU A 179 1.51 12.90 -17.96
C LEU A 179 0.87 11.51 -17.79
N LEU A 180 -0.11 11.16 -18.61
CA LEU A 180 -0.72 9.83 -18.60
C LEU A 180 0.29 8.75 -18.99
N ALA A 181 1.14 9.01 -20.00
CA ALA A 181 2.19 8.07 -20.41
C ALA A 181 3.26 7.92 -19.32
N ALA A 182 3.70 9.01 -18.70
CA ALA A 182 4.68 8.99 -17.60
C ALA A 182 4.14 8.24 -16.38
N LEU A 183 2.88 8.49 -15.99
CA LEU A 183 2.25 7.79 -14.87
C LEU A 183 2.10 6.30 -15.17
N LYS A 184 1.66 5.94 -16.37
CA LYS A 184 1.57 4.53 -16.78
C LYS A 184 2.92 3.83 -16.72
N ALA A 185 3.98 4.47 -17.23
CA ALA A 185 5.34 3.93 -17.21
C ALA A 185 5.85 3.71 -15.78
N ALA A 186 5.48 4.59 -14.84
CA ALA A 186 5.89 4.48 -13.44
C ALA A 186 5.15 3.36 -12.69
N VAL A 187 3.83 3.15 -12.96
CA VAL A 187 3.00 2.31 -12.09
C VAL A 187 2.44 1.04 -12.74
N MET A 188 2.15 1.05 -14.08
CA MET A 188 1.48 -0.07 -14.77
C MET A 188 2.01 -0.22 -16.21
N ALA A 189 3.32 -0.33 -16.36
CA ALA A 189 4.01 -0.28 -17.66
C ALA A 189 3.48 -1.32 -18.66
N GLU A 190 3.21 -2.56 -18.22
CA GLU A 190 2.74 -3.67 -19.05
C GLU A 190 1.23 -3.66 -19.33
N GLY A 191 0.47 -2.84 -18.61
CA GLY A 191 -0.97 -2.76 -18.81
C GLY A 191 -1.37 -2.11 -20.15
N THR A 192 -2.52 -2.51 -20.70
CA THR A 192 -3.13 -1.77 -21.80
C THR A 192 -3.59 -0.38 -21.33
N ASP A 193 -3.77 0.56 -22.26
CA ASP A 193 -4.28 1.90 -21.91
C ASP A 193 -5.69 1.84 -21.29
N GLY A 194 -6.49 0.85 -21.68
CA GLY A 194 -7.80 0.62 -21.09
C GLY A 194 -7.71 0.19 -19.62
N GLN A 195 -6.81 -0.76 -19.32
CA GLN A 195 -6.55 -1.22 -17.95
C GLN A 195 -5.98 -0.12 -17.07
N PHE A 196 -5.02 0.65 -17.61
CA PHE A 196 -4.46 1.79 -16.91
C PHE A 196 -5.52 2.85 -16.59
N ARG A 197 -6.39 3.22 -17.56
CA ARG A 197 -7.49 4.15 -17.29
C ARG A 197 -8.50 3.60 -16.29
N ALA A 198 -8.77 2.29 -16.30
CA ALA A 198 -9.59 1.66 -15.27
C ALA A 198 -8.97 1.79 -13.88
N PHE A 199 -7.64 1.59 -13.76
CA PHE A 199 -6.89 1.82 -12.53
C PHE A 199 -6.99 3.27 -12.06
N LEU A 200 -6.85 4.26 -12.94
CA LEU A 200 -6.99 5.68 -12.58
C LEU A 200 -8.36 6.02 -11.94
N ASN A 201 -9.41 5.30 -12.32
CA ASN A 201 -10.75 5.53 -11.76
C ASN A 201 -10.90 5.08 -10.29
N ILE A 202 -10.01 4.23 -9.80
CA ILE A 202 -10.01 3.80 -8.40
C ILE A 202 -9.02 4.60 -7.53
N LEU A 203 -8.25 5.50 -8.14
CA LEU A 203 -7.34 6.38 -7.40
C LEU A 203 -8.10 7.56 -6.79
N GLN A 204 -7.65 7.94 -5.61
CA GLN A 204 -8.09 9.10 -4.87
C GLN A 204 -7.04 10.21 -4.96
N PRO A 205 -7.46 11.49 -5.05
CA PRO A 205 -6.51 12.55 -5.36
C PRO A 205 -5.56 12.93 -4.23
N ASP A 206 -6.00 12.80 -2.98
CA ASP A 206 -5.27 13.28 -1.80
C ASP A 206 -4.62 12.12 -1.04
N GLU A 207 -3.41 12.38 -0.51
CA GLU A 207 -2.71 11.51 0.45
C GLU A 207 -2.08 12.34 1.56
N SER A 208 -2.21 11.91 2.81
CA SER A 208 -1.68 12.65 3.96
C SER A 208 -0.15 12.70 3.97
N LEU A 209 0.42 13.91 4.11
CA LEU A 209 1.86 14.06 4.30
C LEU A 209 2.32 13.51 5.65
N ALA A 210 1.48 13.57 6.68
CA ALA A 210 1.81 13.05 8.00
C ALA A 210 2.02 11.52 8.00
N VAL A 211 1.38 10.79 7.08
CA VAL A 211 1.57 9.34 6.95
C VAL A 211 2.92 9.01 6.33
N ILE A 212 3.29 9.64 5.21
CA ILE A 212 4.54 9.30 4.48
C ILE A 212 5.81 9.79 5.20
N THR A 213 5.68 10.79 6.08
CA THR A 213 6.79 11.35 6.86
C THR A 213 6.92 10.78 8.28
N ALA A 214 5.95 9.97 8.72
CA ALA A 214 5.96 9.40 10.07
C ALA A 214 7.08 8.39 10.28
N ASP A 215 7.48 8.22 11.55
CA ASP A 215 8.32 7.08 11.94
C ASP A 215 7.54 5.78 11.80
N ALA A 216 7.92 4.97 10.82
CA ALA A 216 7.27 3.73 10.42
C ALA A 216 8.18 2.50 10.62
N ARG A 217 9.21 2.60 11.49
CA ARG A 217 10.18 1.50 11.70
C ARG A 217 9.56 0.29 12.35
N GLY A 218 9.94 -0.88 11.82
CA GLY A 218 9.72 -2.16 12.49
C GLY A 218 10.65 -2.35 13.67
N HIS A 219 10.12 -2.82 14.80
CA HIS A 219 10.88 -3.10 16.01
C HIS A 219 11.18 -4.60 16.15
N ALA A 220 12.43 -4.96 16.45
CA ALA A 220 12.86 -6.35 16.53
C ALA A 220 12.05 -7.19 17.54
N GLY A 221 11.69 -6.61 18.70
CA GLY A 221 10.97 -7.29 19.78
C GLY A 221 9.46 -7.45 19.58
N THR A 222 8.87 -6.83 18.55
CA THR A 222 7.43 -6.89 18.23
C THR A 222 7.24 -7.32 16.79
N TRP A 223 7.22 -6.39 15.83
CA TRP A 223 7.16 -6.67 14.41
C TRP A 223 8.16 -7.74 13.96
N GLY A 224 9.38 -7.70 14.49
CA GLY A 224 10.46 -8.62 14.16
C GLY A 224 10.22 -10.07 14.58
N THR A 225 9.25 -10.34 15.46
CA THR A 225 8.90 -11.70 15.91
C THR A 225 7.89 -12.38 14.98
N ILE A 226 7.21 -11.62 14.11
CA ILE A 226 6.17 -12.13 13.22
C ILE A 226 6.82 -12.69 11.95
N PRO A 227 6.44 -13.88 11.46
CA PRO A 227 6.85 -14.37 10.15
C PRO A 227 6.52 -13.36 9.05
N ARG A 228 7.47 -13.11 8.13
CA ARG A 228 7.32 -12.08 7.10
C ARG A 228 7.57 -12.62 5.70
N THR A 229 6.78 -12.14 4.76
CA THR A 229 6.95 -12.42 3.33
C THR A 229 7.06 -11.10 2.58
N TYR A 230 7.95 -11.04 1.59
CA TYR A 230 8.05 -9.91 0.68
C TYR A 230 7.77 -10.37 -0.76
N ILE A 231 6.75 -9.83 -1.39
CA ILE A 231 6.48 -10.01 -2.82
C ILE A 231 7.18 -8.87 -3.56
N ARG A 232 8.33 -9.21 -4.12
CA ARG A 232 9.27 -8.31 -4.79
C ARG A 232 8.88 -8.14 -6.25
N LEU A 233 8.75 -6.90 -6.73
CA LEU A 233 8.34 -6.59 -8.10
C LEU A 233 9.55 -6.05 -8.90
N THR A 234 10.02 -6.81 -9.91
CA THR A 234 11.28 -6.48 -10.62
C THR A 234 11.13 -5.35 -11.63
N GLY A 235 9.93 -5.15 -12.17
CA GLY A 235 9.60 -4.06 -13.09
C GLY A 235 9.10 -2.79 -12.41
N ASP A 236 9.15 -2.72 -11.08
CA ASP A 236 8.66 -1.57 -10.33
C ASP A 236 9.55 -0.33 -10.53
N ARG A 237 8.93 0.77 -10.96
CA ARG A 237 9.58 2.07 -11.18
C ARG A 237 9.01 3.16 -10.26
N SER A 238 8.13 2.81 -9.32
CA SER A 238 7.69 3.67 -8.22
C SER A 238 8.45 3.38 -6.94
N LEU A 239 8.66 2.10 -6.63
CA LEU A 239 9.55 1.61 -5.58
C LEU A 239 10.59 0.68 -6.24
N PRO A 240 11.71 1.23 -6.75
CA PRO A 240 12.68 0.46 -7.54
C PRO A 240 13.15 -0.79 -6.84
N VAL A 241 13.42 -1.85 -7.61
CA VAL A 241 13.83 -3.15 -7.07
C VAL A 241 15.06 -3.07 -6.17
N ALA A 242 16.00 -2.16 -6.45
CA ALA A 242 17.16 -1.93 -5.59
C ALA A 242 16.76 -1.42 -4.20
N MET A 243 15.72 -0.56 -4.12
CA MET A 243 15.18 -0.13 -2.83
C MET A 243 14.45 -1.26 -2.12
N GLN A 244 13.65 -2.07 -2.83
CA GLN A 244 13.01 -3.25 -2.24
C GLN A 244 14.06 -4.22 -1.65
N ASP A 245 15.14 -4.47 -2.39
CA ASP A 245 16.26 -5.33 -1.92
C ASP A 245 16.93 -4.76 -0.68
N ARG A 246 17.12 -3.45 -0.60
CA ARG A 246 17.65 -2.79 0.59
C ARG A 246 16.72 -2.94 1.80
N LEU A 247 15.42 -2.70 1.63
CA LEU A 247 14.43 -2.86 2.71
C LEU A 247 14.42 -4.28 3.26
N ILE A 248 14.50 -5.29 2.38
CA ILE A 248 14.61 -6.70 2.75
C ILE A 248 15.89 -6.94 3.55
N ALA A 249 17.05 -6.50 3.01
CA ALA A 249 18.34 -6.72 3.65
C ALA A 249 18.45 -6.06 5.05
N GLU A 250 17.91 -4.85 5.21
CA GLU A 250 17.88 -4.16 6.51
C GLU A 250 17.01 -4.90 7.54
N ALA A 251 15.85 -5.41 7.10
CA ALA A 251 14.95 -6.19 7.95
C ALA A 251 15.58 -7.53 8.36
N ASP A 252 16.22 -8.23 7.44
CA ASP A 252 16.90 -9.50 7.69
C ASP A 252 18.11 -9.31 8.63
N ALA A 253 18.83 -8.19 8.49
CA ALA A 253 19.93 -7.83 9.40
C ALA A 253 19.41 -7.48 10.80
N LEU A 254 18.23 -6.86 10.94
CA LEU A 254 17.61 -6.55 12.22
C LEU A 254 17.16 -7.82 12.97
N THR A 255 16.67 -8.82 12.23
CA THR A 255 16.11 -10.06 12.78
C THR A 255 16.61 -11.29 12.01
N PRO A 256 17.89 -11.65 12.15
CA PRO A 256 18.52 -12.69 11.33
C PRO A 256 17.91 -14.09 11.54
N ASP A 257 17.30 -14.35 12.69
CA ASP A 257 16.61 -15.61 12.98
C ASP A 257 15.18 -15.67 12.39
N ASN A 258 14.70 -14.57 11.82
CA ASN A 258 13.38 -14.48 11.18
C ASN A 258 13.48 -13.61 9.91
N PRO A 259 14.21 -14.07 8.86
CA PRO A 259 14.36 -13.33 7.61
C PRO A 259 13.06 -13.33 6.81
N TYR A 260 13.00 -12.46 5.79
CA TYR A 260 11.91 -12.47 4.82
C TYR A 260 11.89 -13.76 3.99
N ASP A 261 10.69 -14.34 3.84
CA ASP A 261 10.39 -15.26 2.75
C ASP A 261 10.09 -14.42 1.49
N VAL A 262 11.00 -14.48 0.49
CA VAL A 262 10.94 -13.58 -0.67
C VAL A 262 10.39 -14.29 -1.89
N HIS A 263 9.29 -13.77 -2.44
CA HIS A 263 8.73 -14.16 -3.73
C HIS A 263 8.93 -13.04 -4.74
N THR A 264 9.23 -13.39 -5.99
CA THR A 264 9.50 -12.41 -7.05
C THR A 264 8.46 -12.52 -8.16
N LEU A 265 7.89 -11.37 -8.56
CA LEU A 265 7.05 -11.25 -9.75
C LEU A 265 7.69 -10.24 -10.71
N ASP A 266 7.75 -10.59 -11.99
CA ASP A 266 8.23 -9.68 -13.03
C ASP A 266 7.07 -8.82 -13.52
N THR A 267 6.82 -7.72 -12.81
CA THR A 267 5.71 -6.79 -13.05
C THR A 267 6.03 -5.41 -12.49
N SER A 268 5.32 -4.38 -12.97
CA SER A 268 5.40 -3.01 -12.46
C SER A 268 4.66 -2.84 -11.12
N HIS A 269 4.74 -1.64 -10.54
CA HIS A 269 4.28 -1.32 -9.17
C HIS A 269 2.86 -1.81 -8.85
N VAL A 270 1.90 -1.56 -9.75
CA VAL A 270 0.52 -2.06 -9.62
C VAL A 270 0.18 -3.11 -10.67
N GLY A 271 1.14 -3.55 -11.46
CA GLY A 271 0.95 -4.57 -12.48
C GLY A 271 0.55 -5.93 -11.91
N TYR A 272 0.85 -6.19 -10.63
CA TYR A 272 0.36 -7.37 -9.92
C TYR A 272 -1.19 -7.46 -9.89
N LEU A 273 -1.90 -6.34 -10.03
CA LEU A 273 -3.37 -6.33 -10.16
C LEU A 273 -3.86 -6.93 -11.48
N LEU A 274 -2.99 -6.99 -12.49
CA LEU A 274 -3.24 -7.65 -13.77
C LEU A 274 -2.94 -9.17 -13.70
N ARG A 275 -2.31 -9.62 -12.61
CA ARG A 275 -1.88 -11.00 -12.36
C ARG A 275 -2.40 -11.52 -11.02
N PRO A 276 -3.70 -11.31 -10.69
CA PRO A 276 -4.22 -11.55 -9.34
C PRO A 276 -4.14 -13.02 -8.91
N ALA A 277 -4.25 -13.96 -9.85
CA ALA A 277 -4.11 -15.40 -9.57
C ALA A 277 -2.69 -15.77 -9.10
N GLU A 278 -1.64 -15.09 -9.59
CA GLU A 278 -0.27 -15.33 -9.15
C GLU A 278 -0.08 -14.83 -7.71
N VAL A 279 -0.59 -13.62 -7.41
CA VAL A 279 -0.55 -13.08 -6.04
C VAL A 279 -1.34 -13.97 -5.08
N ALA A 280 -2.58 -14.32 -5.43
CA ALA A 280 -3.41 -15.20 -4.61
C ALA A 280 -2.77 -16.59 -4.42
N GLY A 281 -2.12 -17.14 -5.45
CA GLY A 281 -1.39 -18.40 -5.36
C GLY A 281 -0.13 -18.33 -4.49
N ILE A 282 0.52 -17.16 -4.38
CA ILE A 282 1.58 -16.95 -3.37
C ILE A 282 0.94 -16.96 -1.99
N LEU A 283 -0.09 -16.15 -1.76
CA LEU A 283 -0.78 -16.04 -0.46
C LEU A 283 -1.32 -17.40 0.02
N ASP A 284 -1.92 -18.19 -0.87
CA ASP A 284 -2.44 -19.54 -0.59
C ASP A 284 -1.36 -20.50 -0.03
N ARG A 285 -0.11 -20.39 -0.54
CA ARG A 285 1.00 -21.24 -0.06
C ARG A 285 1.58 -20.83 1.27
N LEU A 286 1.22 -19.68 1.82
CA LEU A 286 1.71 -19.16 3.10
C LEU A 286 0.91 -19.67 4.31
N VAL A 287 -0.18 -20.40 4.08
CA VAL A 287 -1.16 -20.80 5.11
C VAL A 287 -1.49 -22.28 5.08
#